data_8e6d00ec11b065480e109e9afda7db66
#
_entry.id   8e6d00ec11b065480e109e9afda7db66
#
_cell.length_a   1.000
_cell.length_b   1.000
_cell.length_c   1.000
_cell.angle_alpha   90.00
_cell.angle_beta   90.00
_cell.angle_gamma   90.00
#
_symmetry.space_group_name_H-M   'P 1'
#
loop_
_entity.id
_entity.type
_entity.pdbx_description
1 polymer ?
#
loop_
_entity_poly.entity_id
_entity_poly.type
_entity_poly.pdbx_seq_one_letter_code
_entity_poly.pdbx_strand_id
1 'polypeptide(L)'
;MGQESNVKAGEVKNIGGGTKPRKRQSRDERAGEVREAIFRAAEQIVGKYGYAEASINRITEAAGIAQGTFYLYFESRQSLFDELLPHVGKDMLHFIRDRVKGATDVVTMEEKGFRAFFEYLKGNAGFFRILNEAEIAAPVAHEAHFKLLTEHYVESLRRGLQAGEITTFEQSELETLAYIFMAARSYLYLRYVKNSAVRKALPEKVVQTYMKLVRSALK
;
A
#
# COMPACT_ATOMS: atom_id res chain seq x y z
N MET A 1 37.36 37.63 -72.19
CA MET A 1 37.34 36.23 -71.84
C MET A 1 37.14 36.14 -70.36
N GLY A 2 35.88 36.06 -69.93
CA GLY A 2 35.48 36.03 -68.58
C GLY A 2 34.87 34.69 -68.24
N GLN A 3 35.10 34.18 -67.08
CA GLN A 3 34.38 33.03 -66.54
C GLN A 3 33.60 33.51 -65.33
N GLU A 4 32.29 33.35 -65.45
CA GLU A 4 31.33 33.48 -64.35
C GLU A 4 31.45 32.28 -63.40
N SER A 5 31.66 32.56 -62.14
CA SER A 5 31.57 31.55 -61.06
C SER A 5 30.25 31.69 -60.32
N ASN A 6 29.46 30.67 -60.49
CA ASN A 6 28.13 30.43 -59.95
C ASN A 6 28.23 30.06 -58.46
N VAL A 7 27.73 30.89 -57.55
CA VAL A 7 27.65 30.61 -56.09
C VAL A 7 26.26 30.03 -55.79
N LYS A 8 26.21 28.76 -55.44
CA LYS A 8 25.00 28.06 -54.96
C LYS A 8 24.60 28.57 -53.54
N ALA A 9 23.38 29.06 -53.43
CA ALA A 9 22.73 29.36 -52.17
C ALA A 9 22.50 28.07 -51.35
N GLY A 10 23.03 28.08 -50.12
CA GLY A 10 22.81 26.98 -49.15
C GLY A 10 21.44 27.04 -48.53
N GLU A 11 20.69 25.97 -48.60
CA GLU A 11 19.43 25.75 -47.91
C GLU A 11 19.64 25.70 -46.37
N VAL A 12 19.08 26.63 -45.66
CA VAL A 12 18.98 26.59 -44.16
C VAL A 12 17.85 25.64 -43.80
N LYS A 13 18.18 24.41 -43.35
CA LYS A 13 17.22 23.50 -42.74
C LYS A 13 16.73 24.07 -41.40
N ASN A 14 15.50 24.50 -41.38
CA ASN A 14 14.78 24.91 -40.17
C ASN A 14 14.46 23.67 -39.31
N ILE A 15 15.24 23.45 -38.23
CA ILE A 15 14.97 22.39 -37.25
C ILE A 15 13.95 22.91 -36.25
N GLY A 16 12.69 22.91 -36.65
CA GLY A 16 11.55 23.19 -35.76
C GLY A 16 11.35 22.04 -34.77
N GLY A 17 12.03 22.06 -33.64
CA GLY A 17 11.77 21.20 -32.48
C GLY A 17 10.41 21.53 -31.86
N GLY A 18 9.33 20.97 -32.38
CA GLY A 18 8.00 21.08 -31.79
C GLY A 18 7.94 20.35 -30.45
N THR A 19 8.09 21.05 -29.35
CA THR A 19 7.71 20.55 -28.03
C THR A 19 6.22 20.28 -28.02
N LYS A 20 5.83 18.98 -27.93
CA LYS A 20 4.43 18.57 -27.77
C LYS A 20 3.84 19.32 -26.57
N PRO A 21 2.67 19.97 -26.71
CA PRO A 21 2.05 20.68 -25.60
C PRO A 21 1.76 19.69 -24.48
N ARG A 22 2.27 19.98 -23.27
CA ARG A 22 1.96 19.22 -22.05
C ARG A 22 0.44 19.26 -21.87
N LYS A 23 -0.19 18.06 -21.89
CA LYS A 23 -1.63 17.90 -21.69
C LYS A 23 -2.01 18.61 -20.38
N ARG A 24 -2.89 19.60 -20.45
CA ARG A 24 -3.33 20.38 -19.28
C ARG A 24 -4.10 19.43 -18.38
N GLN A 25 -3.57 19.13 -17.19
CA GLN A 25 -4.25 18.29 -16.19
C GLN A 25 -5.61 18.88 -15.85
N SER A 26 -6.61 18.02 -15.71
CA SER A 26 -7.95 18.43 -15.27
C SER A 26 -7.89 18.92 -13.81
N ARG A 27 -8.90 19.70 -13.40
CA ARG A 27 -9.03 20.17 -12.02
C ARG A 27 -9.14 19.00 -11.04
N ASP A 28 -9.84 17.94 -11.43
CA ASP A 28 -10.07 16.74 -10.61
C ASP A 28 -8.80 15.90 -10.47
N GLU A 29 -7.98 15.76 -11.53
CA GLU A 29 -6.67 15.10 -11.46
C GLU A 29 -5.73 15.80 -10.47
N ARG A 30 -5.69 17.14 -10.49
CA ARG A 30 -4.88 17.91 -9.53
C ARG A 30 -5.39 17.79 -8.11
N ALA A 31 -6.70 17.79 -7.91
CA ALA A 31 -7.30 17.59 -6.59
C ALA A 31 -6.94 16.21 -6.02
N GLY A 32 -6.99 15.15 -6.84
CA GLY A 32 -6.55 13.80 -6.48
C GLY A 32 -5.07 13.76 -6.10
N GLU A 33 -4.19 14.40 -6.89
CA GLU A 33 -2.74 14.45 -6.59
C GLU A 33 -2.42 15.13 -5.26
N VAL A 34 -3.11 16.24 -4.96
CA VAL A 34 -2.93 16.94 -3.67
C VAL A 34 -3.40 16.07 -2.51
N ARG A 35 -4.56 15.42 -2.63
CA ARG A 35 -5.08 14.52 -1.59
C ARG A 35 -4.13 13.36 -1.33
N GLU A 36 -3.59 12.75 -2.37
CA GLU A 36 -2.57 11.71 -2.28
C GLU A 36 -1.26 12.22 -1.65
N ALA A 37 -0.86 13.45 -1.94
CA ALA A 37 0.31 14.07 -1.29
C ALA A 37 0.10 14.24 0.21
N ILE A 38 -1.12 14.61 0.65
CA ILE A 38 -1.47 14.72 2.07
C ILE A 38 -1.42 13.34 2.74
N PHE A 39 -1.98 12.28 2.13
CA PHE A 39 -1.90 10.93 2.67
C PHE A 39 -0.47 10.43 2.80
N ARG A 40 0.38 10.58 1.77
CA ARG A 40 1.80 10.19 1.84
C ARG A 40 2.56 10.94 2.95
N ALA A 41 2.30 12.25 3.10
CA ALA A 41 2.89 13.05 4.17
C ALA A 41 2.42 12.57 5.56
N ALA A 42 1.12 12.32 5.72
CA ALA A 42 0.56 11.80 6.96
C ALA A 42 1.13 10.42 7.31
N GLU A 43 1.20 9.51 6.33
CA GLU A 43 1.83 8.19 6.51
C GLU A 43 3.27 8.30 6.98
N GLN A 44 4.06 9.18 6.36
CA GLN A 44 5.45 9.42 6.74
C GLN A 44 5.56 9.97 8.17
N ILE A 45 4.77 10.97 8.52
CA ILE A 45 4.82 11.63 9.83
C ILE A 45 4.31 10.71 10.93
N VAL A 46 3.12 10.09 10.74
CA VAL A 46 2.55 9.15 11.72
C VAL A 46 3.43 7.92 11.85
N GLY A 47 3.88 7.34 10.75
CA GLY A 47 4.77 6.18 10.77
C GLY A 47 6.09 6.41 11.50
N LYS A 48 6.61 7.64 11.45
CA LYS A 48 7.87 8.00 12.12
C LYS A 48 7.69 8.49 13.56
N TYR A 49 6.68 9.32 13.80
CA TYR A 49 6.53 10.06 15.07
C TYR A 49 5.29 9.67 15.87
N GLY A 50 4.32 8.97 15.26
CA GLY A 50 3.04 8.62 15.84
C GLY A 50 1.94 9.66 15.61
N TYR A 51 0.69 9.27 15.88
CA TYR A 51 -0.48 10.14 15.69
C TYR A 51 -0.44 11.41 16.57
N ALA A 52 0.04 11.30 17.80
CA ALA A 52 0.11 12.45 18.71
C ALA A 52 0.94 13.60 18.14
N GLU A 53 2.06 13.27 17.51
CA GLU A 53 3.01 14.22 16.95
C GLU A 53 2.69 14.69 15.52
N ALA A 54 1.70 14.09 14.87
CA ALA A 54 1.32 14.38 13.49
C ALA A 54 0.36 15.60 13.42
N SER A 55 0.88 16.80 13.67
CA SER A 55 0.12 18.04 13.52
C SER A 55 -0.15 18.39 12.04
N ILE A 56 -1.23 19.14 11.79
CA ILE A 56 -1.55 19.63 10.43
C ILE A 56 -0.37 20.39 9.84
N ASN A 57 0.32 21.22 10.63
CA ASN A 57 1.48 21.99 10.17
C ASN A 57 2.60 21.05 9.67
N ARG A 58 2.97 20.02 10.43
CA ARG A 58 3.99 19.04 10.01
C ARG A 58 3.58 18.28 8.75
N ILE A 59 2.29 17.92 8.65
CA ILE A 59 1.77 17.19 7.49
C ILE A 59 1.80 18.08 6.24
N THR A 60 1.33 19.33 6.34
CA THR A 60 1.29 20.26 5.20
C THR A 60 2.69 20.67 4.75
N GLU A 61 3.61 20.88 5.68
CA GLU A 61 5.02 21.11 5.37
C GLU A 61 5.63 19.93 4.61
N ALA A 62 5.42 18.70 5.09
CA ALA A 62 5.90 17.48 4.43
C ALA A 62 5.23 17.25 3.05
N ALA A 63 3.96 17.65 2.89
CA ALA A 63 3.24 17.57 1.62
C ALA A 63 3.61 18.69 0.63
N GLY A 64 4.33 19.72 1.08
CA GLY A 64 4.67 20.90 0.26
C GLY A 64 3.47 21.77 -0.10
N ILE A 65 2.44 21.85 0.77
CA ILE A 65 1.22 22.64 0.55
C ILE A 65 0.99 23.68 1.66
N ALA A 66 0.24 24.72 1.35
CA ALA A 66 -0.21 25.67 2.37
C ALA A 66 -1.25 25.03 3.29
N GLN A 67 -1.27 25.44 4.58
CA GLN A 67 -2.24 24.92 5.56
C GLN A 67 -3.71 25.16 5.15
N GLY A 68 -4.01 26.30 4.50
CA GLY A 68 -5.34 26.56 3.94
C GLY A 68 -5.76 25.55 2.86
N THR A 69 -4.79 24.99 2.11
CA THR A 69 -5.05 23.96 1.11
C THR A 69 -5.48 22.65 1.75
N PHE A 70 -4.94 22.30 2.92
CA PHE A 70 -5.36 21.09 3.67
C PHE A 70 -6.86 21.08 3.93
N TYR A 71 -7.42 22.22 4.38
CA TYR A 71 -8.83 22.34 4.73
C TYR A 71 -9.80 22.29 3.53
N LEU A 72 -9.29 22.30 2.30
CA LEU A 72 -10.09 22.00 1.11
C LEU A 72 -10.37 20.50 0.93
N TYR A 73 -9.60 19.63 1.61
CA TYR A 73 -9.66 18.16 1.48
C TYR A 73 -10.09 17.46 2.76
N PHE A 74 -9.75 17.99 3.92
CA PHE A 74 -10.04 17.41 5.23
C PHE A 74 -10.51 18.50 6.19
N GLU A 75 -11.67 18.31 6.80
CA GLU A 75 -12.26 19.26 7.74
C GLU A 75 -11.41 19.45 9.02
N SER A 76 -10.68 18.41 9.39
CA SER A 76 -9.86 18.39 10.61
C SER A 76 -8.71 17.39 10.47
N ARG A 77 -7.78 17.43 11.45
CA ARG A 77 -6.76 16.39 11.60
C ARG A 77 -7.39 15.01 11.80
N GLN A 78 -8.48 14.94 12.58
CA GLN A 78 -9.17 13.68 12.84
C GLN A 78 -9.79 13.11 11.58
N SER A 79 -10.43 13.91 10.74
CA SER A 79 -11.00 13.41 9.48
C SER A 79 -9.94 12.83 8.54
N LEU A 80 -8.72 13.38 8.52
CA LEU A 80 -7.60 12.74 7.82
C LEU A 80 -7.22 11.41 8.47
N PHE A 81 -7.15 11.34 9.80
CA PHE A 81 -6.75 10.13 10.53
C PHE A 81 -7.77 9.00 10.38
N ASP A 82 -9.05 9.33 10.33
CA ASP A 82 -10.13 8.35 10.11
C ASP A 82 -10.09 7.71 8.72
N GLU A 83 -9.37 8.32 7.79
CA GLU A 83 -9.16 7.78 6.45
C GLU A 83 -7.76 7.19 6.21
N LEU A 84 -6.76 7.54 7.04
CA LEU A 84 -5.35 7.20 6.80
C LEU A 84 -5.10 5.69 6.79
N LEU A 85 -5.52 4.98 7.84
CA LEU A 85 -5.26 3.54 7.93
C LEU A 85 -6.00 2.73 6.86
N PRO A 86 -7.28 2.98 6.55
CA PRO A 86 -7.94 2.37 5.39
C PRO A 86 -7.25 2.65 4.05
N HIS A 87 -6.72 3.87 3.86
CA HIS A 87 -5.97 4.23 2.66
C HIS A 87 -4.70 3.38 2.51
N VAL A 88 -3.84 3.37 3.52
CA VAL A 88 -2.61 2.56 3.54
C VAL A 88 -2.92 1.06 3.44
N GLY A 89 -4.03 0.62 4.04
CA GLY A 89 -4.50 -0.76 3.96
C GLY A 89 -4.90 -1.16 2.55
N LYS A 90 -5.54 -0.27 1.78
CA LYS A 90 -5.85 -0.51 0.36
C LYS A 90 -4.58 -0.66 -0.48
N ASP A 91 -3.57 0.16 -0.24
CA ASP A 91 -2.29 0.08 -0.95
C ASP A 91 -1.59 -1.26 -0.66
N MET A 92 -1.59 -1.69 0.59
CA MET A 92 -1.09 -3.02 0.98
C MET A 92 -1.86 -4.14 0.29
N LEU A 93 -3.19 -4.09 0.26
CA LEU A 93 -4.03 -5.09 -0.41
C LEU A 93 -3.78 -5.12 -1.92
N HIS A 94 -3.62 -3.96 -2.57
CA HIS A 94 -3.26 -3.88 -3.98
C HIS A 94 -1.92 -4.54 -4.24
N PHE A 95 -0.92 -4.24 -3.42
CA PHE A 95 0.41 -4.84 -3.51
C PHE A 95 0.36 -6.37 -3.37
N ILE A 96 -0.35 -6.88 -2.35
CA ILE A 96 -0.50 -8.31 -2.12
C ILE A 96 -1.26 -8.97 -3.28
N ARG A 97 -2.37 -8.39 -3.73
CA ARG A 97 -3.17 -8.90 -4.85
C ARG A 97 -2.33 -9.10 -6.11
N ASP A 98 -1.43 -8.17 -6.40
CA ASP A 98 -0.56 -8.29 -7.57
C ASP A 98 0.43 -9.46 -7.45
N ARG A 99 0.89 -9.80 -6.23
CA ARG A 99 1.80 -10.93 -5.97
C ARG A 99 1.09 -12.30 -5.98
N VAL A 100 -0.16 -12.35 -5.57
CA VAL A 100 -0.93 -13.61 -5.56
C VAL A 100 -1.51 -13.98 -6.92
N LYS A 101 -1.47 -13.09 -7.91
CA LYS A 101 -1.89 -13.40 -9.29
C LYS A 101 -1.23 -14.69 -9.78
N GLY A 102 -2.03 -15.56 -10.42
CA GLY A 102 -1.57 -16.85 -10.93
C GLY A 102 -1.31 -17.89 -9.83
N ALA A 103 -1.77 -17.70 -8.60
CA ALA A 103 -1.86 -18.78 -7.64
C ALA A 103 -2.90 -19.82 -8.11
N THR A 104 -2.52 -21.10 -8.05
CA THR A 104 -3.32 -22.21 -8.57
C THR A 104 -4.22 -22.84 -7.52
N ASP A 105 -3.94 -22.59 -6.24
CA ASP A 105 -4.65 -23.16 -5.09
C ASP A 105 -4.54 -22.22 -3.87
N VAL A 106 -5.36 -22.48 -2.85
CA VAL A 106 -5.43 -21.67 -1.62
C VAL A 106 -4.11 -21.65 -0.84
N VAL A 107 -3.37 -22.74 -0.83
CA VAL A 107 -2.09 -22.84 -0.09
C VAL A 107 -1.02 -22.00 -0.78
N THR A 108 -0.94 -22.08 -2.12
CA THR A 108 -0.04 -21.24 -2.93
C THR A 108 -0.40 -19.78 -2.83
N MET A 109 -1.69 -19.43 -2.85
CA MET A 109 -2.17 -18.07 -2.64
C MET A 109 -1.75 -17.54 -1.26
N GLU A 110 -1.94 -18.35 -0.21
CA GLU A 110 -1.57 -17.98 1.15
C GLU A 110 -0.06 -17.78 1.30
N GLU A 111 0.77 -18.64 0.73
CA GLU A 111 2.22 -18.48 0.77
C GLU A 111 2.66 -17.19 0.07
N LYS A 112 2.17 -16.95 -1.15
CA LYS A 112 2.47 -15.72 -1.90
C LYS A 112 2.00 -14.48 -1.14
N GLY A 113 0.79 -14.50 -0.59
CA GLY A 113 0.22 -13.40 0.20
C GLY A 113 1.00 -13.13 1.49
N PHE A 114 1.41 -14.18 2.18
CA PHE A 114 2.25 -14.10 3.38
C PHE A 114 3.61 -13.44 3.06
N ARG A 115 4.30 -13.90 2.03
CA ARG A 115 5.58 -13.32 1.59
C ARG A 115 5.43 -11.87 1.13
N ALA A 116 4.38 -11.56 0.36
CA ALA A 116 4.09 -10.23 -0.12
C ALA A 116 3.82 -9.24 1.02
N PHE A 117 3.12 -9.65 2.07
CA PHE A 117 2.91 -8.84 3.26
C PHE A 117 4.23 -8.40 3.89
N PHE A 118 5.16 -9.33 4.13
CA PHE A 118 6.47 -8.99 4.69
C PHE A 118 7.36 -8.20 3.71
N GLU A 119 7.20 -8.39 2.41
CA GLU A 119 7.85 -7.58 1.38
C GLU A 119 7.34 -6.13 1.43
N TYR A 120 6.03 -5.92 1.51
CA TYR A 120 5.41 -4.60 1.67
C TYR A 120 5.96 -3.85 2.88
N LEU A 121 6.08 -4.52 4.02
CA LEU A 121 6.59 -3.91 5.26
C LEU A 121 8.05 -3.45 5.19
N LYS A 122 8.87 -3.99 4.30
CA LYS A 122 10.24 -3.50 4.08
C LYS A 122 10.25 -2.08 3.51
N GLY A 123 9.33 -1.77 2.60
CA GLY A 123 9.15 -0.44 2.03
C GLY A 123 8.38 0.52 2.96
N ASN A 124 7.48 -0.03 3.80
CA ASN A 124 6.50 0.71 4.59
C ASN A 124 6.69 0.48 6.10
N ALA A 125 7.87 0.84 6.61
CA ALA A 125 8.26 0.58 8.01
C ALA A 125 7.36 1.24 9.06
N GLY A 126 6.64 2.30 8.69
CA GLY A 126 5.67 3.01 9.54
C GLY A 126 4.33 2.31 9.70
N PHE A 127 4.00 1.37 8.81
CA PHE A 127 2.68 0.72 8.75
C PHE A 127 2.19 0.20 10.10
N PHE A 128 3.02 -0.56 10.81
CA PHE A 128 2.63 -1.13 12.11
C PHE A 128 2.44 -0.09 13.22
N ARG A 129 3.11 1.06 13.14
CA ARG A 129 2.83 2.16 14.06
C ARG A 129 1.47 2.78 13.77
N ILE A 130 1.19 3.06 12.49
CA ILE A 130 -0.11 3.56 12.05
C ILE A 130 -1.22 2.62 12.50
N LEU A 131 -1.08 1.31 12.25
CA LEU A 131 -2.05 0.29 12.64
C LEU A 131 -2.28 0.25 14.16
N ASN A 132 -1.21 0.12 14.95
CA ASN A 132 -1.33 -0.11 16.39
C ASN A 132 -1.78 1.13 17.16
N GLU A 133 -1.36 2.33 16.74
CA GLU A 133 -1.79 3.57 17.39
C GLU A 133 -3.19 3.99 16.94
N ALA A 134 -3.66 3.55 15.76
CA ALA A 134 -4.99 3.87 15.25
C ALA A 134 -6.11 3.31 16.14
N GLU A 135 -5.90 2.20 16.84
CA GLU A 135 -6.88 1.64 17.79
C GLU A 135 -7.39 2.70 18.78
N ILE A 136 -6.48 3.58 19.24
CA ILE A 136 -6.80 4.62 20.21
C ILE A 136 -7.00 5.98 19.53
N ALA A 137 -6.16 6.33 18.56
CA ALA A 137 -6.13 7.65 17.95
C ALA A 137 -7.16 7.85 16.82
N ALA A 138 -7.58 6.78 16.17
CA ALA A 138 -8.52 6.79 15.04
C ALA A 138 -9.33 5.48 15.01
N PRO A 139 -10.17 5.18 16.01
CA PRO A 139 -10.86 3.90 16.14
C PRO A 139 -11.77 3.59 14.94
N VAL A 140 -12.38 4.60 14.33
CA VAL A 140 -13.18 4.45 13.11
C VAL A 140 -12.33 3.92 11.95
N ALA A 141 -11.13 4.46 11.77
CA ALA A 141 -10.18 3.98 10.77
C ALA A 141 -9.71 2.55 11.04
N HIS A 142 -9.47 2.22 12.33
CA HIS A 142 -9.05 0.90 12.75
C HIS A 142 -10.11 -0.16 12.43
N GLU A 143 -11.37 0.09 12.80
CA GLU A 143 -12.49 -0.79 12.48
C GLU A 143 -12.69 -0.96 10.97
N ALA A 144 -12.69 0.15 10.22
CA ALA A 144 -12.84 0.12 8.76
C ALA A 144 -11.69 -0.65 8.08
N HIS A 145 -10.47 -0.55 8.59
CA HIS A 145 -9.32 -1.29 8.07
C HIS A 145 -9.47 -2.80 8.27
N PHE A 146 -9.82 -3.25 9.48
CA PHE A 146 -10.01 -4.67 9.74
C PHE A 146 -11.19 -5.24 8.96
N LYS A 147 -12.30 -4.51 8.86
CA LYS A 147 -13.43 -4.91 8.01
C LYS A 147 -12.99 -5.13 6.57
N LEU A 148 -12.26 -4.17 5.98
CA LEU A 148 -11.74 -4.26 4.63
C LEU A 148 -10.85 -5.49 4.42
N LEU A 149 -9.89 -5.73 5.34
CA LEU A 149 -8.99 -6.88 5.26
C LEU A 149 -9.77 -8.21 5.38
N THR A 150 -10.66 -8.30 6.35
CA THR A 150 -11.46 -9.50 6.61
C THR A 150 -12.33 -9.86 5.43
N GLU A 151 -13.04 -8.90 4.83
CA GLU A 151 -13.87 -9.14 3.64
C GLU A 151 -13.05 -9.75 2.48
N HIS A 152 -11.89 -9.17 2.19
CA HIS A 152 -11.02 -9.67 1.12
C HIS A 152 -10.44 -11.06 1.43
N TYR A 153 -10.08 -11.29 2.67
CA TYR A 153 -9.48 -12.56 3.08
C TYR A 153 -10.48 -13.70 3.08
N VAL A 154 -11.65 -13.47 3.68
CA VAL A 154 -12.76 -14.43 3.72
C VAL A 154 -13.20 -14.80 2.30
N GLU A 155 -13.29 -13.82 1.38
CA GLU A 155 -13.62 -14.10 -0.01
C GLU A 155 -12.59 -15.01 -0.69
N SER A 156 -11.32 -14.84 -0.38
CA SER A 156 -10.25 -15.70 -0.90
C SER A 156 -10.33 -17.13 -0.33
N LEU A 157 -10.58 -17.27 0.98
CA LEU A 157 -10.77 -18.57 1.62
C LEU A 157 -12.05 -19.27 1.13
N ARG A 158 -13.14 -18.53 0.93
CA ARG A 158 -14.41 -19.05 0.39
C ARG A 158 -14.21 -19.71 -0.98
N ARG A 159 -13.42 -19.12 -1.86
CA ARG A 159 -13.10 -19.74 -3.16
C ARG A 159 -12.35 -21.04 -2.99
N GLY A 160 -11.39 -21.13 -2.06
CA GLY A 160 -10.70 -22.39 -1.73
C GLY A 160 -11.63 -23.46 -1.14
N LEU A 161 -12.59 -23.04 -0.30
CA LEU A 161 -13.60 -23.96 0.24
C LEU A 161 -14.52 -24.50 -0.88
N GLN A 162 -15.00 -23.64 -1.78
CA GLN A 162 -15.84 -24.04 -2.91
C GLN A 162 -15.11 -24.93 -3.91
N ALA A 163 -13.79 -24.77 -4.05
CA ALA A 163 -12.93 -25.61 -4.88
C ALA A 163 -12.58 -26.95 -4.20
N GLY A 164 -13.00 -27.20 -2.95
CA GLY A 164 -12.66 -28.40 -2.20
C GLY A 164 -11.20 -28.46 -1.73
N GLU A 165 -10.51 -27.32 -1.72
CA GLU A 165 -9.12 -27.21 -1.26
C GLU A 165 -8.99 -27.01 0.25
N ILE A 166 -10.08 -26.54 0.89
CA ILE A 166 -10.27 -26.45 2.34
C ILE A 166 -11.29 -27.51 2.72
N THR A 167 -10.89 -28.48 3.52
CA THR A 167 -11.76 -29.63 3.89
C THR A 167 -12.04 -29.72 5.38
N THR A 168 -11.29 -28.98 6.20
CA THR A 168 -11.35 -29.04 7.68
C THR A 168 -12.20 -27.94 8.30
N PHE A 169 -12.58 -26.90 7.54
CA PHE A 169 -13.35 -25.77 8.02
C PHE A 169 -14.66 -25.60 7.26
N GLU A 170 -15.67 -25.09 7.96
CA GLU A 170 -16.95 -24.69 7.38
C GLU A 170 -16.95 -23.22 7.00
N GLN A 171 -17.93 -22.82 6.19
CA GLN A 171 -18.06 -21.41 5.74
C GLN A 171 -18.20 -20.42 6.91
N SER A 172 -18.88 -20.81 7.99
CA SER A 172 -19.04 -20.02 9.21
C SER A 172 -17.76 -19.76 9.97
N GLU A 173 -16.71 -20.55 9.74
CA GLU A 173 -15.42 -20.49 10.44
C GLU A 173 -14.37 -19.65 9.68
N LEU A 174 -14.63 -19.29 8.42
CA LEU A 174 -13.65 -18.61 7.55
C LEU A 174 -13.22 -17.23 8.08
N GLU A 175 -14.10 -16.51 8.76
CA GLU A 175 -13.77 -15.23 9.37
C GLU A 175 -12.76 -15.42 10.52
N THR A 176 -13.02 -16.39 11.40
CA THR A 176 -12.11 -16.74 12.50
C THR A 176 -10.76 -17.18 11.95
N LEU A 177 -10.74 -18.01 10.91
CA LEU A 177 -9.52 -18.45 10.24
C LEU A 177 -8.72 -17.27 9.65
N ALA A 178 -9.40 -16.31 9.02
CA ALA A 178 -8.78 -15.09 8.51
C ALA A 178 -8.09 -14.29 9.63
N TYR A 179 -8.78 -14.12 10.78
CA TYR A 179 -8.19 -13.43 11.95
C TYR A 179 -6.98 -14.19 12.51
N ILE A 180 -7.02 -15.52 12.59
CA ILE A 180 -5.87 -16.34 13.04
C ILE A 180 -4.67 -16.10 12.12
N PHE A 181 -4.86 -16.09 10.81
CA PHE A 181 -3.79 -15.86 9.85
C PHE A 181 -3.26 -14.42 9.91
N MET A 182 -4.13 -13.41 10.09
CA MET A 182 -3.70 -12.01 10.29
C MET A 182 -2.93 -11.85 11.61
N ALA A 183 -3.38 -12.46 12.70
CA ALA A 183 -2.70 -12.43 13.99
C ALA A 183 -1.30 -13.08 13.89
N ALA A 184 -1.18 -14.22 13.22
CA ALA A 184 0.11 -14.87 13.00
C ALA A 184 1.10 -13.93 12.31
N ARG A 185 0.68 -13.19 11.25
CA ARG A 185 1.52 -12.19 10.58
C ARG A 185 1.99 -11.09 11.53
N SER A 186 1.09 -10.57 12.34
CA SER A 186 1.38 -9.49 13.29
C SER A 186 2.40 -9.91 14.33
N TYR A 187 2.22 -11.07 14.95
CA TYR A 187 3.15 -11.57 15.97
C TYR A 187 4.50 -12.01 15.39
N LEU A 188 4.52 -12.58 14.19
CA LEU A 188 5.78 -12.89 13.49
C LEU A 188 6.55 -11.63 13.12
N TYR A 189 5.86 -10.56 12.70
CA TYR A 189 6.48 -9.26 12.52
C TYR A 189 7.11 -8.74 13.81
N LEU A 190 6.36 -8.72 14.91
CA LEU A 190 6.87 -8.24 16.22
C LEU A 190 8.12 -9.00 16.64
N ARG A 191 8.15 -10.31 16.44
CA ARG A 191 9.25 -11.18 16.89
C ARG A 191 10.48 -11.09 16.00
N TYR A 192 10.30 -11.07 14.68
CA TYR A 192 11.41 -11.29 13.75
C TYR A 192 11.80 -10.07 12.92
N VAL A 193 10.94 -9.06 12.80
CA VAL A 193 11.16 -7.92 11.90
C VAL A 193 11.29 -6.61 12.64
N LYS A 194 10.39 -6.30 13.59
CA LYS A 194 10.26 -4.99 14.25
C LYS A 194 11.57 -4.48 14.86
N ASN A 195 12.31 -5.32 15.54
CA ASN A 195 13.54 -4.95 16.28
C ASN A 195 14.82 -5.33 15.52
N SER A 196 14.72 -5.70 14.25
CA SER A 196 15.89 -6.00 13.44
C SER A 196 16.62 -4.70 13.07
N ALA A 197 17.87 -4.52 13.50
CA ALA A 197 18.72 -3.37 13.17
C ALA A 197 18.94 -3.21 11.65
N VAL A 198 18.76 -4.29 10.91
CA VAL A 198 18.71 -4.31 9.44
C VAL A 198 17.31 -4.77 9.07
N ARG A 199 16.63 -4.05 8.17
CA ARG A 199 15.32 -4.45 7.62
C ARG A 199 15.41 -5.81 6.92
N LYS A 200 15.55 -6.87 7.72
CA LYS A 200 15.73 -8.24 7.22
C LYS A 200 14.40 -8.78 6.71
N ALA A 201 14.49 -9.56 5.65
CA ALA A 201 13.40 -10.42 5.26
C ALA A 201 13.07 -11.37 6.42
N LEU A 202 11.80 -11.79 6.50
CA LEU A 202 11.43 -12.86 7.41
C LEU A 202 12.31 -14.09 7.10
N PRO A 203 12.90 -14.75 8.13
CA PRO A 203 13.73 -15.93 7.89
C PRO A 203 12.94 -17.04 7.19
N GLU A 204 13.53 -17.68 6.18
CA GLU A 204 12.85 -18.71 5.39
C GLU A 204 12.32 -19.86 6.25
N LYS A 205 13.04 -20.24 7.31
CA LYS A 205 12.58 -21.24 8.27
C LYS A 205 11.24 -20.87 8.93
N VAL A 206 11.01 -19.57 9.20
CA VAL A 206 9.75 -19.09 9.78
C VAL A 206 8.62 -19.20 8.76
N VAL A 207 8.89 -18.85 7.50
CA VAL A 207 7.93 -19.03 6.39
C VAL A 207 7.55 -20.49 6.26
N GLN A 208 8.53 -21.40 6.21
CA GLN A 208 8.28 -22.84 6.09
C GLN A 208 7.50 -23.40 7.27
N THR A 209 7.77 -22.94 8.48
CA THR A 209 7.02 -23.34 9.67
C THR A 209 5.57 -22.89 9.60
N TYR A 210 5.34 -21.63 9.21
CA TYR A 210 3.99 -21.11 9.00
C TYR A 210 3.24 -21.89 7.91
N MET A 211 3.88 -22.15 6.78
CA MET A 211 3.25 -22.89 5.68
C MET A 211 2.99 -24.36 6.01
N LYS A 212 3.81 -24.97 6.89
CA LYS A 212 3.50 -26.30 7.40
C LYS A 212 2.19 -26.30 8.22
N LEU A 213 2.01 -25.30 9.09
CA LEU A 213 0.77 -25.12 9.85
C LEU A 213 -0.42 -24.93 8.90
N VAL A 214 -0.31 -24.01 7.91
CA VAL A 214 -1.38 -23.76 6.94
C VAL A 214 -1.79 -25.02 6.20
N ARG A 215 -0.81 -25.79 5.66
CA ARG A 215 -1.10 -27.05 4.95
C ARG A 215 -1.79 -28.09 5.83
N SER A 216 -1.38 -28.18 7.09
CA SER A 216 -1.99 -29.14 8.03
C SER A 216 -3.36 -28.69 8.52
N ALA A 217 -3.63 -27.37 8.53
CA ALA A 217 -4.92 -26.85 8.97
C ALA A 217 -6.00 -26.89 7.87
N LEU A 218 -5.63 -26.73 6.61
CA LEU A 218 -6.59 -26.62 5.51
C LEU A 218 -6.99 -27.98 4.90
N LYS A 219 -6.25 -29.03 5.18
CA LYS A 219 -6.46 -30.42 4.70
C LYS A 219 -6.74 -31.35 5.84
#